data_40aa40e34aa301241c79f79f97a3fb52
#
_entry.id   40aa40e34aa301241c79f79f97a3fb52
#
_cell.length_a   1.000
_cell.length_b   1.000
_cell.length_c   1.000
_cell.angle_alpha   90.00
_cell.angle_beta   90.00
_cell.angle_gamma   90.00
#
_symmetry.space_group_name_H-M   'P 1'
#
loop_
_entity.id
_entity.type
_entity.pdbx_description
1 polymer ?
#
loop_
_entity_poly.entity_id
_entity_poly.type
_entity_poly.pdbx_seq_one_letter_code
_entity_poly.pdbx_strand_id
1 'polypeptide(L)'
;MEHDNPISIHGKGPTLAKLAVQESEGHWPVPEGTVLAPLWKRIFAYILDTTVVMGVLLIATGSWIAYAWSLGSLIGPEWYFVLVNWALILGSNYLYHKYTVHSMGRSLGQRWFGLAVVREDGEPLQRLDCGKRSISKLRYLIPLLNLFFLFIDGRHIRRRHTHQSSIDLACASIVVVANSLPPAKRHSLR
;
A
#
# COMPACT_ATOMS: atom_id res chain seq x y z
N MET A 1 1.83 -21.89 -35.64
CA MET A 1 0.62 -21.88 -34.81
C MET A 1 0.74 -20.70 -33.92
N GLU A 2 0.09 -19.64 -34.32
CA GLU A 2 0.04 -18.38 -33.54
C GLU A 2 -0.91 -18.69 -32.38
N HIS A 3 -0.38 -18.80 -31.17
CA HIS A 3 -1.21 -18.88 -29.97
C HIS A 3 -1.89 -17.54 -29.83
N ASP A 4 -3.12 -17.44 -30.27
CA ASP A 4 -4.04 -16.37 -29.95
C ASP A 4 -4.06 -16.21 -28.42
N ASN A 5 -3.41 -15.18 -27.97
CA ASN A 5 -3.30 -14.87 -26.55
C ASN A 5 -4.67 -14.40 -26.08
N PRO A 6 -5.42 -15.17 -25.27
CA PRO A 6 -6.82 -14.85 -24.92
C PRO A 6 -6.95 -13.69 -23.93
N ILE A 7 -5.93 -12.88 -23.79
CA ILE A 7 -5.96 -11.71 -22.89
C ILE A 7 -6.71 -10.60 -23.60
N SER A 8 -8.02 -10.75 -23.68
CA SER A 8 -8.87 -9.64 -24.06
C SER A 8 -8.96 -8.68 -22.88
N ILE A 9 -8.34 -7.52 -23.05
CA ILE A 9 -8.43 -6.45 -22.07
C ILE A 9 -9.79 -5.79 -22.24
N HIS A 10 -10.79 -6.30 -21.56
CA HIS A 10 -12.05 -5.62 -21.37
C HIS A 10 -11.91 -4.68 -20.20
N GLY A 11 -11.46 -3.49 -20.43
CA GLY A 11 -11.31 -2.45 -19.43
C GLY A 11 -10.16 -1.48 -19.73
N LYS A 12 -10.30 -0.25 -19.33
CA LYS A 12 -9.32 0.82 -19.51
C LYS A 12 -8.08 0.69 -18.61
N GLY A 13 -7.88 -0.46 -17.95
CA GLY A 13 -6.76 -0.71 -17.06
C GLY A 13 -5.79 -1.74 -17.64
N PRO A 14 -4.48 -1.57 -17.40
CA PRO A 14 -3.50 -2.55 -17.78
C PRO A 14 -3.70 -3.84 -16.98
N THR A 15 -3.59 -4.98 -17.62
CA THR A 15 -3.53 -6.28 -16.95
C THR A 15 -2.09 -6.65 -16.70
N LEU A 16 -1.81 -7.32 -15.58
CA LEU A 16 -0.46 -7.80 -15.27
C LEU A 16 0.04 -8.81 -16.31
N ALA A 17 -0.83 -9.69 -16.76
CA ALA A 17 -0.46 -10.71 -17.74
C ALA A 17 0.09 -10.10 -19.03
N LYS A 18 -0.57 -9.06 -19.59
CA LYS A 18 -0.10 -8.39 -20.81
C LYS A 18 1.25 -7.70 -20.60
N LEU A 19 1.40 -7.02 -19.48
CA LEU A 19 2.61 -6.27 -19.18
C LEU A 19 3.79 -7.21 -18.91
N ALA A 20 3.52 -8.32 -18.26
CA ALA A 20 4.51 -9.32 -17.96
C ALA A 20 5.05 -10.01 -19.22
N VAL A 21 4.19 -10.34 -20.17
CA VAL A 21 4.62 -10.88 -21.47
C VAL A 21 5.52 -9.89 -22.21
N GLN A 22 5.22 -8.59 -22.11
CA GLN A 22 6.04 -7.57 -22.75
C GLN A 22 7.42 -7.38 -22.09
N GLU A 23 7.52 -7.52 -20.75
CA GLU A 23 8.74 -7.24 -20.00
C GLU A 23 9.64 -8.48 -19.77
N SER A 24 9.05 -9.68 -19.75
CA SER A 24 9.76 -10.89 -19.33
C SER A 24 9.83 -11.97 -20.42
N GLU A 25 9.60 -11.61 -21.67
CA GLU A 25 9.59 -12.58 -22.77
C GLU A 25 8.73 -13.83 -22.49
N GLY A 26 7.62 -13.64 -21.80
CA GLY A 26 6.64 -14.70 -21.53
C GLY A 26 6.74 -15.37 -20.15
N HIS A 27 7.63 -14.93 -19.26
CA HIS A 27 7.80 -15.53 -17.93
C HIS A 27 7.47 -14.57 -16.78
N TRP A 28 6.18 -14.24 -16.65
CA TRP A 28 5.73 -13.49 -15.45
C TRP A 28 4.91 -14.40 -14.53
N PRO A 29 5.28 -14.49 -13.24
CA PRO A 29 4.66 -15.46 -12.32
C PRO A 29 3.26 -15.08 -11.85
N VAL A 30 2.76 -13.90 -12.20
CA VAL A 30 1.44 -13.45 -11.76
C VAL A 30 0.35 -14.16 -12.56
N PRO A 31 -0.73 -14.63 -11.90
CA PRO A 31 -1.84 -15.30 -12.57
C PRO A 31 -2.46 -14.44 -13.68
N GLU A 32 -2.78 -15.07 -14.79
CA GLU A 32 -3.47 -14.42 -15.91
C GLU A 32 -4.79 -13.78 -15.47
N GLY A 33 -5.14 -12.67 -16.10
CA GLY A 33 -6.35 -11.91 -15.76
C GLY A 33 -6.26 -11.03 -14.52
N THR A 34 -5.13 -11.02 -13.80
CA THR A 34 -4.93 -10.15 -12.66
C THR A 34 -4.86 -8.67 -13.08
N VAL A 35 -5.67 -7.82 -12.47
CA VAL A 35 -5.76 -6.38 -12.76
C VAL A 35 -5.01 -5.59 -11.71
N LEU A 36 -4.14 -4.68 -12.18
CA LEU A 36 -3.39 -3.77 -11.31
C LEU A 36 -4.28 -2.71 -10.68
N ALA A 37 -4.00 -2.40 -9.42
CA ALA A 37 -4.73 -1.36 -8.70
C ALA A 37 -4.42 0.03 -9.27
N PRO A 38 -5.44 0.84 -9.63
CA PRO A 38 -5.23 2.20 -10.09
C PRO A 38 -4.74 3.09 -8.95
N LEU A 39 -3.94 4.11 -9.30
CA LEU A 39 -3.29 5.00 -8.33
C LEU A 39 -4.29 5.64 -7.33
N TRP A 40 -5.42 6.14 -7.83
CA TRP A 40 -6.39 6.82 -6.97
C TRP A 40 -6.96 5.91 -5.87
N LYS A 41 -7.27 4.64 -6.18
CA LYS A 41 -7.73 3.69 -5.16
C LYS A 41 -6.68 3.43 -4.09
N ARG A 42 -5.39 3.40 -4.45
CA ARG A 42 -4.28 3.22 -3.50
C ARG A 42 -4.16 4.43 -2.58
N ILE A 43 -4.30 5.65 -3.11
CA ILE A 43 -4.25 6.89 -2.34
C ILE A 43 -5.42 6.94 -1.35
N PHE A 44 -6.65 6.74 -1.83
CA PHE A 44 -7.82 6.78 -0.96
C PHE A 44 -7.82 5.66 0.09
N ALA A 45 -7.35 4.46 -0.26
CA ALA A 45 -7.17 3.39 0.71
C ALA A 45 -6.17 3.80 1.81
N TYR A 46 -5.06 4.43 1.46
CA TYR A 46 -4.07 4.90 2.43
C TYR A 46 -4.63 6.03 3.31
N ILE A 47 -5.36 6.99 2.74
CA ILE A 47 -6.02 8.06 3.50
C ILE A 47 -7.01 7.46 4.50
N LEU A 48 -7.86 6.52 4.07
CA LEU A 48 -8.82 5.85 4.95
C LEU A 48 -8.12 5.11 6.09
N ASP A 49 -7.07 4.35 5.79
CA ASP A 49 -6.28 3.65 6.79
C ASP A 49 -5.70 4.61 7.84
N THR A 50 -5.09 5.71 7.37
CA THR A 50 -4.51 6.72 8.25
C THR A 50 -5.58 7.41 9.10
N THR A 51 -6.72 7.73 8.51
CA THR A 51 -7.86 8.33 9.24
C THR A 51 -8.37 7.41 10.34
N VAL A 52 -8.50 6.10 10.07
CA VAL A 52 -8.92 5.12 11.08
C VAL A 52 -7.91 5.07 12.23
N VAL A 53 -6.61 4.95 11.93
CA VAL A 53 -5.57 4.92 12.97
C VAL A 53 -5.56 6.22 13.78
N MET A 54 -5.66 7.38 13.12
CA MET A 54 -5.70 8.68 13.80
C MET A 54 -6.96 8.84 14.65
N GLY A 55 -8.10 8.39 14.18
CA GLY A 55 -9.36 8.40 14.95
C GLY A 55 -9.25 7.57 16.24
N VAL A 56 -8.68 6.38 16.15
CA VAL A 56 -8.42 5.52 17.33
C VAL A 56 -7.46 6.22 18.30
N LEU A 57 -6.37 6.80 17.79
CA LEU A 57 -5.40 7.52 18.63
C LEU A 57 -6.03 8.75 19.32
N LEU A 58 -6.84 9.54 18.61
CA LEU A 58 -7.54 10.69 19.18
C LEU A 58 -8.44 10.27 20.34
N ILE A 59 -9.18 9.19 20.18
CA ILE A 59 -10.07 8.66 21.24
C ILE A 59 -9.22 8.14 22.41
N ALA A 60 -8.22 7.31 22.12
CA ALA A 60 -7.39 6.65 23.14
C ALA A 60 -6.55 7.63 23.96
N THR A 61 -6.12 8.74 23.37
CA THR A 61 -5.28 9.75 24.03
C THR A 61 -6.07 10.97 24.56
N GLY A 62 -7.42 10.98 24.42
CA GLY A 62 -8.23 12.14 24.79
C GLY A 62 -7.79 13.42 24.07
N SER A 63 -7.45 13.31 22.79
CA SER A 63 -6.95 14.39 21.91
C SER A 63 -5.49 14.86 22.18
N TRP A 64 -4.77 14.30 23.12
CA TRP A 64 -3.36 14.62 23.38
C TRP A 64 -2.46 14.43 22.16
N ILE A 65 -2.83 13.51 21.29
CA ILE A 65 -2.10 13.25 20.04
C ILE A 65 -2.01 14.50 19.14
N ALA A 66 -2.92 15.45 19.28
CA ALA A 66 -2.91 16.71 18.53
C ALA A 66 -1.68 17.58 18.80
N TYR A 67 -1.03 17.43 19.98
CA TYR A 67 0.22 18.11 20.27
C TYR A 67 1.37 17.76 19.30
N ALA A 68 1.26 16.67 18.56
CA ALA A 68 2.22 16.34 17.49
C ALA A 68 2.40 17.48 16.46
N TRP A 69 1.37 18.31 16.27
CA TRP A 69 1.39 19.43 15.31
C TRP A 69 1.56 20.80 15.98
N SER A 70 1.83 20.85 17.29
CA SER A 70 2.05 22.10 18.01
C SER A 70 3.47 22.62 17.78
N LEU A 71 3.63 23.60 16.91
CA LEU A 71 4.93 24.24 16.67
C LEU A 71 5.44 24.98 17.94
N GLY A 72 4.52 25.56 18.73
CA GLY A 72 4.88 26.21 20.01
C GLY A 72 5.49 25.22 21.00
N SER A 73 4.91 24.03 21.12
CA SER A 73 5.45 22.97 21.99
C SER A 73 6.80 22.44 21.49
N LEU A 74 7.04 22.44 20.18
CA LEU A 74 8.31 21.99 19.60
C LEU A 74 9.49 22.90 19.98
N ILE A 75 9.25 24.22 20.09
CA ILE A 75 10.27 25.23 20.43
C ILE A 75 10.36 25.45 21.96
N GLY A 76 9.29 25.10 22.69
CA GLY A 76 9.18 25.27 24.13
C GLY A 76 9.80 24.14 24.95
N PRO A 77 9.70 24.22 26.30
CA PRO A 77 10.23 23.18 27.20
C PRO A 77 9.51 21.82 27.05
N GLU A 78 8.37 21.81 26.39
CA GLU A 78 7.52 20.62 26.23
C GLU A 78 7.77 19.85 24.89
N TRP A 79 8.89 20.10 24.23
CA TRP A 79 9.26 19.49 22.93
C TRP A 79 9.16 17.95 22.92
N TYR A 80 9.40 17.32 24.07
CA TYR A 80 9.33 15.87 24.22
C TYR A 80 7.92 15.33 23.99
N PHE A 81 6.86 16.09 24.32
CA PHE A 81 5.48 15.68 24.01
C PHE A 81 5.25 15.56 22.50
N VAL A 82 5.83 16.46 21.72
CA VAL A 82 5.76 16.39 20.27
C VAL A 82 6.41 15.11 19.76
N LEU A 83 7.60 14.76 20.26
CA LEU A 83 8.31 13.54 19.87
C LEU A 83 7.57 12.28 20.30
N VAL A 84 7.05 12.22 21.52
CA VAL A 84 6.28 11.07 22.01
C VAL A 84 5.03 10.86 21.15
N ASN A 85 4.30 11.93 20.83
CA ASN A 85 3.10 11.83 19.99
C ASN A 85 3.45 11.41 18.57
N TRP A 86 4.54 11.90 17.97
CA TRP A 86 5.02 11.40 16.69
C TRP A 86 5.42 9.93 16.75
N ALA A 87 6.09 9.49 17.80
CA ALA A 87 6.43 8.09 17.99
C ALA A 87 5.17 7.20 18.08
N LEU A 88 4.12 7.66 18.79
CA LEU A 88 2.82 6.98 18.85
C LEU A 88 2.15 6.92 17.47
N ILE A 89 2.12 8.03 16.72
CA ILE A 89 1.54 8.06 15.36
C ILE A 89 2.27 7.09 14.44
N LEU A 90 3.60 7.18 14.37
CA LEU A 90 4.40 6.35 13.48
C LEU A 90 4.34 4.87 13.91
N GLY A 91 4.49 4.60 15.21
CA GLY A 91 4.42 3.25 15.77
C GLY A 91 3.07 2.57 15.53
N SER A 92 1.97 3.26 15.79
CA SER A 92 0.62 2.74 15.57
C SER A 92 0.34 2.47 14.10
N ASN A 93 0.73 3.38 13.20
CA ASN A 93 0.59 3.17 11.76
C ASN A 93 1.45 1.99 11.26
N TYR A 94 2.69 1.88 11.77
CA TYR A 94 3.56 0.75 11.46
C TYR A 94 2.92 -0.58 11.85
N LEU A 95 2.48 -0.69 13.11
CA LEU A 95 1.86 -1.90 13.65
C LEU A 95 0.57 -2.23 12.89
N TYR A 96 -0.29 -1.24 12.68
CA TYR A 96 -1.53 -1.40 11.93
C TYR A 96 -1.27 -1.99 10.54
N HIS A 97 -0.43 -1.37 9.73
CA HIS A 97 -0.14 -1.86 8.38
C HIS A 97 0.57 -3.20 8.36
N LYS A 98 1.51 -3.44 9.28
CA LYS A 98 2.22 -4.71 9.38
C LYS A 98 1.28 -5.87 9.69
N TYR A 99 0.45 -5.71 10.71
CA TYR A 99 -0.39 -6.80 11.17
C TYR A 99 -1.63 -7.01 10.29
N THR A 100 -2.26 -5.96 9.78
CA THR A 100 -3.42 -6.11 8.89
C THR A 100 -3.04 -6.76 7.56
N VAL A 101 -1.94 -6.33 6.95
CA VAL A 101 -1.47 -6.95 5.69
C VAL A 101 -1.00 -8.39 5.93
N HIS A 102 -0.31 -8.66 7.04
CA HIS A 102 0.13 -10.02 7.35
C HIS A 102 -1.04 -10.98 7.65
N SER A 103 -2.05 -10.53 8.41
CA SER A 103 -3.16 -11.40 8.84
C SER A 103 -4.27 -11.54 7.81
N MET A 104 -4.54 -10.49 7.04
CA MET A 104 -5.67 -10.42 6.12
C MET A 104 -5.26 -10.22 4.64
N GLY A 105 -3.96 -10.14 4.35
CA GLY A 105 -3.44 -9.83 3.01
C GLY A 105 -3.72 -8.41 2.54
N ARG A 106 -4.42 -7.59 3.36
CA ARG A 106 -4.83 -6.23 3.00
C ARG A 106 -5.21 -5.42 4.23
N SER A 107 -5.03 -4.09 4.19
CA SER A 107 -5.52 -3.17 5.22
C SER A 107 -7.03 -2.94 5.09
N LEU A 108 -7.65 -2.31 6.09
CA LEU A 108 -9.08 -1.98 6.06
C LEU A 108 -9.42 -1.07 4.87
N GLY A 109 -8.62 -0.03 4.63
CA GLY A 109 -8.81 0.84 3.47
C GLY A 109 -8.65 0.09 2.15
N GLN A 110 -7.67 -0.80 2.04
CA GLN A 110 -7.50 -1.64 0.86
C GLN A 110 -8.71 -2.58 0.66
N ARG A 111 -9.22 -3.15 1.75
CA ARG A 111 -10.43 -3.98 1.70
C ARG A 111 -11.64 -3.20 1.20
N TRP A 112 -11.83 -1.97 1.68
CA TRP A 112 -12.93 -1.09 1.26
C TRP A 112 -12.90 -0.78 -0.24
N PHE A 113 -11.71 -0.54 -0.78
CA PHE A 113 -11.52 -0.26 -2.21
C PHE A 113 -11.33 -1.52 -3.07
N GLY A 114 -11.50 -2.71 -2.50
CA GLY A 114 -11.36 -3.98 -3.22
C GLY A 114 -9.92 -4.27 -3.69
N LEU A 115 -8.92 -3.81 -2.93
CA LEU A 115 -7.50 -4.01 -3.23
C LEU A 115 -6.92 -5.15 -2.40
N ALA A 116 -5.85 -5.75 -2.91
CA ALA A 116 -5.02 -6.71 -2.20
C ALA A 116 -3.55 -6.45 -2.49
N VAL A 117 -2.69 -6.81 -1.53
CA VAL A 117 -1.24 -6.75 -1.68
C VAL A 117 -0.72 -8.18 -1.74
N VAL A 118 -0.08 -8.51 -2.85
CA VAL A 118 0.49 -9.85 -3.08
C VAL A 118 1.93 -9.70 -3.54
N ARG A 119 2.68 -10.79 -3.48
CA ARG A 119 3.99 -10.89 -4.13
C ARG A 119 3.81 -10.92 -5.65
N GLU A 120 4.90 -10.77 -6.38
CA GLU A 120 4.90 -10.84 -7.85
C GLU A 120 4.40 -12.19 -8.39
N ASP A 121 4.54 -13.28 -7.63
CA ASP A 121 4.00 -14.61 -7.92
C ASP A 121 2.51 -14.80 -7.54
N GLY A 122 1.88 -13.74 -7.01
CA GLY A 122 0.49 -13.77 -6.56
C GLY A 122 0.27 -14.40 -5.18
N GLU A 123 1.34 -14.81 -4.49
CA GLU A 123 1.26 -15.34 -3.13
C GLU A 123 1.17 -14.22 -2.08
N PRO A 124 0.67 -14.49 -0.87
CA PRO A 124 0.64 -13.53 0.21
C PRO A 124 2.05 -13.05 0.59
N LEU A 125 2.16 -11.79 1.05
CA LEU A 125 3.44 -11.27 1.53
C LEU A 125 3.89 -11.99 2.79
N GLN A 126 5.20 -12.24 2.89
CA GLN A 126 5.82 -12.77 4.10
C GLN A 126 5.84 -11.70 5.20
N ARG A 127 5.89 -12.12 6.46
CA ARG A 127 5.88 -11.22 7.63
C ARG A 127 6.99 -10.17 7.62
N LEU A 128 8.17 -10.54 7.13
CA LEU A 128 9.31 -9.62 7.02
C LEU A 128 9.05 -8.54 5.96
N ASP A 129 8.47 -8.91 4.82
CA ASP A 129 8.17 -7.97 3.74
C ASP A 129 7.01 -7.05 4.12
N CYS A 130 6.02 -7.56 4.88
CA CYS A 130 4.99 -6.71 5.49
C CYS A 130 5.62 -5.64 6.41
N GLY A 131 6.62 -6.01 7.20
CA GLY A 131 7.36 -5.07 8.06
C GLY A 131 8.11 -4.01 7.27
N LYS A 132 8.92 -4.41 6.28
CA LYS A 132 9.66 -3.50 5.39
C LYS A 132 8.73 -2.53 4.67
N ARG A 133 7.62 -3.06 4.12
CA ARG A 133 6.59 -2.27 3.45
C ARG A 133 5.94 -1.25 4.39
N SER A 134 5.63 -1.66 5.61
CA SER A 134 4.99 -0.80 6.61
C SER A 134 5.91 0.34 7.04
N ILE A 135 7.20 0.07 7.30
CA ILE A 135 8.20 1.11 7.59
C ILE A 135 8.29 2.10 6.42
N SER A 136 8.41 1.60 5.20
CA SER A 136 8.53 2.44 4.01
C SER A 136 7.31 3.34 3.78
N LYS A 137 6.11 2.92 4.23
CA LYS A 137 4.90 3.74 4.18
C LYS A 137 4.89 4.91 5.16
N LEU A 138 5.65 4.85 6.26
CA LEU A 138 5.69 5.92 7.26
C LEU A 138 6.16 7.26 6.68
N ARG A 139 6.95 7.25 5.60
CA ARG A 139 7.38 8.46 4.90
C ARG A 139 6.22 9.33 4.39
N TYR A 140 5.05 8.73 4.14
CA TYR A 140 3.85 9.46 3.71
C TYR A 140 3.12 10.16 4.87
N LEU A 141 3.47 9.86 6.13
CA LEU A 141 2.91 10.53 7.30
C LEU A 141 3.67 11.80 7.66
N ILE A 142 4.94 11.91 7.26
CA ILE A 142 5.79 13.04 7.62
C ILE A 142 5.37 14.27 6.79
N PRO A 143 4.96 15.39 7.43
CA PRO A 143 4.57 16.60 6.72
C PRO A 143 5.66 17.08 5.76
N LEU A 144 5.28 17.72 4.68
CA LEU A 144 6.12 18.16 3.56
C LEU A 144 6.75 17.02 2.76
N LEU A 145 7.35 16.01 3.40
CA LEU A 145 7.91 14.83 2.73
C LEU A 145 6.83 13.99 2.07
N ASN A 146 5.62 13.96 2.63
CA ASN A 146 4.50 13.21 2.07
C ASN A 146 4.15 13.65 0.65
N LEU A 147 4.10 14.94 0.38
CA LEU A 147 3.79 15.48 -0.96
C LEU A 147 4.86 15.08 -1.97
N PHE A 148 6.14 15.18 -1.57
CA PHE A 148 7.28 14.80 -2.39
C PHE A 148 7.24 13.31 -2.75
N PHE A 149 7.09 12.44 -1.75
CA PHE A 149 7.04 10.99 -2.00
C PHE A 149 5.79 10.55 -2.74
N LEU A 150 4.62 11.14 -2.45
CA LEU A 150 3.39 10.86 -3.20
C LEU A 150 3.52 11.25 -4.66
N PHE A 151 4.16 12.39 -4.96
CA PHE A 151 4.40 12.82 -6.33
C PHE A 151 5.34 11.86 -7.08
N ILE A 152 6.48 11.49 -6.46
CA ILE A 152 7.45 10.57 -7.06
C ILE A 152 6.83 9.20 -7.30
N ASP A 153 6.20 8.62 -6.28
CA ASP A 153 5.59 7.30 -6.40
C ASP A 153 4.39 7.30 -7.34
N GLY A 154 3.60 8.38 -7.34
CA GLY A 154 2.52 8.57 -8.30
C GLY A 154 3.02 8.60 -9.73
N ARG A 155 4.16 9.28 -9.98
CA ARG A 155 4.82 9.29 -11.28
C ARG A 155 5.36 7.91 -11.66
N HIS A 156 5.97 7.17 -10.71
CA HIS A 156 6.46 5.82 -10.94
C HIS A 156 5.32 4.86 -11.29
N ILE A 157 4.23 4.87 -10.52
CA ILE A 157 3.05 4.03 -10.77
C ILE A 157 2.44 4.30 -12.15
N ARG A 158 2.43 5.56 -12.60
CA ARG A 158 1.89 5.92 -13.92
C ARG A 158 2.81 5.56 -15.08
N ARG A 159 4.12 5.60 -14.87
CA ARG A 159 5.11 5.39 -15.94
C ARG A 159 5.56 3.94 -16.08
N ARG A 160 5.58 3.18 -14.98
CA ARG A 160 5.98 1.78 -15.00
C ARG A 160 4.85 0.90 -15.52
N HIS A 161 5.17 -0.01 -16.38
CA HIS A 161 4.21 -1.00 -16.87
C HIS A 161 3.65 -1.88 -15.75
N THR A 162 4.47 -2.19 -14.74
CA THR A 162 4.07 -2.98 -13.58
C THR A 162 3.22 -2.20 -12.56
N HIS A 163 3.03 -0.88 -12.75
CA HIS A 163 2.33 0.00 -11.81
C HIS A 163 2.82 -0.10 -10.36
N GLN A 164 4.11 -0.43 -10.19
CA GLN A 164 4.74 -0.54 -8.87
C GLN A 164 5.28 0.81 -8.40
N SER A 165 5.02 1.13 -7.14
CA SER A 165 5.71 2.23 -6.44
C SER A 165 7.13 1.81 -6.08
N SER A 166 7.95 2.75 -5.59
CA SER A 166 9.27 2.42 -5.06
C SER A 166 9.20 1.45 -3.86
N ILE A 167 8.13 1.55 -3.04
CA ILE A 167 7.88 0.62 -1.94
C ILE A 167 7.55 -0.79 -2.45
N ASP A 168 6.72 -0.86 -3.49
CA ASP A 168 6.33 -2.14 -4.07
C ASP A 168 7.53 -2.90 -4.61
N LEU A 169 8.44 -2.20 -5.32
CA LEU A 169 9.68 -2.79 -5.82
C LEU A 169 10.61 -3.26 -4.70
N ALA A 170 10.81 -2.45 -3.67
CA ALA A 170 11.68 -2.80 -2.55
C ALA A 170 11.22 -4.05 -1.78
N CYS A 171 9.95 -4.43 -1.92
CA CYS A 171 9.34 -5.57 -1.23
C CYS A 171 8.90 -6.68 -2.22
N ALA A 172 9.31 -6.63 -3.50
CA ALA A 172 8.86 -7.55 -4.55
C ALA A 172 7.35 -7.80 -4.49
N SER A 173 6.58 -6.74 -4.32
CA SER A 173 5.13 -6.77 -4.11
C SER A 173 4.40 -5.97 -5.16
N ILE A 174 3.15 -6.32 -5.37
CA ILE A 174 2.23 -5.61 -6.27
C ILE A 174 0.90 -5.38 -5.56
N VAL A 175 0.23 -4.31 -5.95
CA VAL A 175 -1.13 -4.04 -5.49
C VAL A 175 -2.10 -4.31 -6.62
N VAL A 176 -3.04 -5.20 -6.38
CA VAL A 176 -3.99 -5.70 -7.38
C VAL A 176 -5.43 -5.47 -6.94
N VAL A 177 -6.35 -5.57 -7.89
CA VAL A 177 -7.78 -5.62 -7.58
C VAL A 177 -8.09 -7.05 -7.09
N ALA A 178 -8.54 -7.18 -5.83
CA ALA A 178 -8.72 -8.48 -5.17
C ALA A 178 -9.62 -9.45 -5.97
N ASN A 179 -10.66 -8.93 -6.61
CA ASN A 179 -11.60 -9.74 -7.38
C ASN A 179 -11.02 -10.26 -8.70
N SER A 180 -9.90 -9.74 -9.18
CA SER A 180 -9.23 -10.22 -10.38
C SER A 180 -8.30 -11.41 -10.13
N LEU A 181 -7.96 -11.67 -8.87
CA LEU A 181 -7.16 -12.84 -8.52
C LEU A 181 -7.97 -14.13 -8.71
N PRO A 182 -7.32 -15.25 -9.09
CA PRO A 182 -7.97 -16.56 -9.16
C PRO A 182 -8.60 -16.94 -7.81
N PRO A 183 -9.72 -17.70 -7.81
CA PRO A 183 -10.41 -18.11 -6.58
C PRO A 183 -9.50 -18.79 -5.57
N ALA A 184 -8.59 -19.66 -5.99
CA ALA A 184 -7.64 -20.35 -5.13
C ALA A 184 -6.74 -19.36 -4.35
N LYS A 185 -6.31 -18.27 -4.97
CA LYS A 185 -5.45 -17.25 -4.32
C LYS A 185 -6.25 -16.23 -3.52
N ARG A 186 -7.56 -16.08 -3.76
CA ARG A 186 -8.44 -15.21 -2.94
C ARG A 186 -8.69 -15.76 -1.55
N HIS A 187 -8.65 -17.08 -1.36
CA HIS A 187 -8.87 -17.71 -0.05
C HIS A 187 -7.80 -17.31 0.98
N SER A 188 -6.62 -16.90 0.55
CA SER A 188 -5.59 -16.36 1.42
C SER A 188 -5.87 -14.91 1.87
N LEU A 189 -6.83 -14.22 1.24
CA LEU A 189 -7.27 -12.86 1.58
C LEU A 189 -8.49 -12.96 2.49
N ARG A 190 -8.32 -12.68 3.77
CA ARG A 190 -9.41 -12.66 4.77
C ARG A 190 -10.06 -11.29 4.87
#